data_f21c743883fa5a5a1e7d079f24ea7558
#
_entry.id   f21c743883fa5a5a1e7d079f24ea7558
#
_cell.length_a   1.000
_cell.length_b   1.000
_cell.length_c   1.000
_cell.angle_alpha   90.00
_cell.angle_beta   90.00
_cell.angle_gamma   90.00
#
_symmetry.space_group_name_H-M   'P 1'
#
loop_
_entity.id
_entity.type
_entity.pdbx_description
1 polymer ?
#
loop_
_entity_poly.entity_id
_entity_poly.type
_entity_poly.pdbx_seq_one_letter_code
_entity_poly.pdbx_strand_id
1 'polypeptide(L)'
;MIDELTKDTERDAAFRWVSQMVDQFYVPNCLDQREARSAFDFFANSAFADHRVRFLQTLDAVRRRINLSGARIAEMGHMSGLSHWLTSQGLDVKELDGDFRYKINAPDAEYDVLFSLEVLEHIKDQDATGFDDLVLFNYSGVKACIREMHRVLKPGGKLVLTTPNACSLWILEQALEGKTPWLHAPHVKEYAPVEVIELCGEAGFSLEAFDTFYAAHYLDPIDREIRLVRYISGTGHSVEHRGDDAFFLFVKS
;
A
#
# COMPACT_ATOMS: atom_id res chain seq x y z
N MET A 1 0.26 -26.55 28.97
CA MET A 1 -0.41 -27.64 28.26
C MET A 1 -1.63 -27.02 27.60
N ILE A 2 -1.46 -26.42 26.46
CA ILE A 2 -2.58 -26.03 25.59
C ILE A 2 -2.80 -27.26 24.73
N ASP A 3 -3.87 -27.95 25.01
CA ASP A 3 -4.09 -29.32 24.65
C ASP A 3 -4.40 -29.56 23.16
N GLU A 4 -4.00 -30.70 22.76
CA GLU A 4 -3.92 -31.36 21.48
C GLU A 4 -5.22 -31.51 20.67
N LEU A 5 -6.36 -31.07 21.12
CA LEU A 5 -7.66 -31.44 20.56
C LEU A 5 -8.39 -30.39 19.72
N THR A 6 -7.91 -29.15 19.72
CA THR A 6 -8.35 -28.13 18.76
C THR A 6 -7.42 -28.04 17.55
N LYS A 7 -6.43 -28.90 17.48
CA LYS A 7 -5.23 -28.75 16.66
C LYS A 7 -5.44 -28.94 15.16
N ASP A 8 -6.32 -29.81 14.73
CA ASP A 8 -6.38 -30.13 13.30
C ASP A 8 -7.28 -29.17 12.49
N THR A 9 -8.44 -28.80 13.02
CA THR A 9 -9.37 -27.91 12.31
C THR A 9 -8.91 -26.46 12.31
N GLU A 10 -8.33 -25.97 13.41
CA GLU A 10 -7.77 -24.61 13.48
C GLU A 10 -6.44 -24.51 12.73
N ARG A 11 -5.61 -25.54 12.82
CA ARG A 11 -4.39 -25.66 12.03
C ARG A 11 -4.70 -25.69 10.53
N ASP A 12 -5.71 -26.44 10.13
CA ASP A 12 -6.18 -26.53 8.75
C ASP A 12 -6.81 -25.20 8.27
N ALA A 13 -7.49 -24.46 9.15
CA ALA A 13 -8.03 -23.15 8.81
C ALA A 13 -6.91 -22.10 8.69
N ALA A 14 -5.96 -22.09 9.63
CA ALA A 14 -4.80 -21.22 9.58
C ALA A 14 -3.88 -21.57 8.40
N PHE A 15 -3.68 -22.87 8.13
CA PHE A 15 -2.90 -23.32 6.97
C PHE A 15 -3.57 -22.97 5.64
N ARG A 16 -4.90 -23.13 5.54
CA ARG A 16 -5.66 -22.68 4.35
C ARG A 16 -5.57 -21.18 4.16
N TRP A 17 -5.64 -20.40 5.24
CA TRP A 17 -5.52 -18.95 5.19
C TRP A 17 -4.10 -18.54 4.74
N VAL A 18 -3.05 -19.13 5.30
CA VAL A 18 -1.66 -18.91 4.87
C VAL A 18 -1.43 -19.40 3.45
N SER A 19 -2.00 -20.54 3.06
CA SER A 19 -1.92 -21.01 1.67
C SER A 19 -2.64 -20.07 0.71
N GLN A 20 -3.80 -19.54 1.09
CA GLN A 20 -4.49 -18.51 0.30
C GLN A 20 -3.68 -17.22 0.20
N MET A 21 -2.98 -16.83 1.27
CA MET A 21 -2.05 -15.70 1.21
C MET A 21 -0.87 -16.00 0.28
N VAL A 22 -0.25 -17.17 0.41
CA VAL A 22 0.85 -17.60 -0.48
C VAL A 22 0.37 -17.70 -1.92
N ASP A 23 -0.83 -18.24 -2.15
CA ASP A 23 -1.44 -18.30 -3.47
C ASP A 23 -1.75 -16.89 -4.03
N GLN A 24 -2.15 -15.95 -3.16
CA GLN A 24 -2.29 -14.53 -3.54
C GLN A 24 -0.96 -13.90 -3.96
N PHE A 25 0.15 -14.31 -3.36
CA PHE A 25 1.50 -13.83 -3.73
C PHE A 25 1.95 -14.32 -5.10
N TYR A 26 1.53 -15.51 -5.51
CA TYR A 26 2.08 -16.19 -6.70
C TYR A 26 1.07 -16.36 -7.84
N VAL A 27 -0.21 -16.17 -7.57
CA VAL A 27 -1.29 -16.34 -8.57
C VAL A 27 -2.18 -15.09 -8.57
N PRO A 28 -1.83 -14.07 -9.37
CA PRO A 28 -2.67 -12.91 -9.56
C PRO A 28 -4.09 -13.30 -10.01
N ASN A 29 -5.10 -12.66 -9.43
CA ASN A 29 -6.49 -13.01 -9.68
C ASN A 29 -7.05 -12.48 -11.02
N CYS A 30 -6.41 -11.47 -11.61
CA CYS A 30 -6.86 -10.78 -12.82
C CYS A 30 -5.87 -10.75 -13.96
N LEU A 31 -4.59 -10.73 -13.67
CA LEU A 31 -3.59 -10.86 -14.72
C LEU A 31 -3.69 -12.24 -15.34
N ASP A 32 -3.64 -12.32 -16.67
CA ASP A 32 -3.41 -13.63 -17.26
C ASP A 32 -2.03 -14.18 -16.85
N GLN A 33 -1.87 -15.49 -16.86
CA GLN A 33 -0.66 -16.15 -16.39
C GLN A 33 0.60 -15.70 -17.14
N ARG A 34 0.47 -15.31 -18.41
CA ARG A 34 1.58 -14.85 -19.24
C ARG A 34 2.01 -13.44 -18.84
N GLU A 35 1.05 -12.52 -18.68
CA GLU A 35 1.32 -11.15 -18.21
C GLU A 35 1.92 -11.18 -16.80
N ALA A 36 1.32 -11.94 -15.88
CA ALA A 36 1.80 -12.08 -14.50
C ALA A 36 3.25 -12.58 -14.45
N ARG A 37 3.58 -13.62 -15.21
CA ARG A 37 4.94 -14.16 -15.27
C ARG A 37 5.91 -13.15 -15.88
N SER A 38 5.54 -12.51 -16.96
CA SER A 38 6.38 -11.52 -17.63
C SER A 38 6.65 -10.31 -16.73
N ALA A 39 5.63 -9.82 -16.01
CA ALA A 39 5.78 -8.73 -15.04
C ALA A 39 6.66 -9.15 -13.85
N PHE A 40 6.43 -10.35 -13.29
CA PHE A 40 7.26 -10.85 -12.19
C PHE A 40 8.73 -10.99 -12.59
N ASP A 41 9.01 -11.56 -13.76
CA ASP A 41 10.37 -11.70 -14.27
C ASP A 41 11.03 -10.34 -14.51
N PHE A 42 10.26 -9.36 -15.01
CA PHE A 42 10.73 -7.98 -15.16
C PHE A 42 11.12 -7.36 -13.80
N PHE A 43 10.25 -7.45 -12.81
CA PHE A 43 10.53 -6.91 -11.47
C PHE A 43 11.71 -7.62 -10.82
N ALA A 44 11.78 -8.96 -10.91
CA ALA A 44 12.85 -9.76 -10.32
C ALA A 44 14.25 -9.46 -10.91
N ASN A 45 14.31 -9.01 -12.15
CA ASN A 45 15.57 -8.67 -12.84
C ASN A 45 15.87 -7.16 -12.84
N SER A 46 15.17 -6.38 -12.04
CA SER A 46 15.34 -4.94 -11.93
C SER A 46 16.02 -4.53 -10.61
N ALA A 47 16.34 -3.24 -10.49
CA ALA A 47 16.80 -2.64 -9.23
C ALA A 47 15.75 -2.72 -8.10
N PHE A 48 14.52 -3.13 -8.43
CA PHE A 48 13.37 -3.22 -7.52
C PHE A 48 13.03 -4.67 -7.15
N ALA A 49 13.97 -5.61 -7.29
CA ALA A 49 13.73 -7.04 -7.10
C ALA A 49 13.13 -7.38 -5.73
N ASP A 50 13.52 -6.65 -4.68
CA ASP A 50 13.01 -6.86 -3.32
C ASP A 50 11.52 -6.48 -3.16
N HIS A 51 11.00 -5.66 -4.07
CA HIS A 51 9.61 -5.21 -4.08
C HIS A 51 8.74 -5.90 -5.14
N ARG A 52 9.27 -6.91 -5.83
CA ARG A 52 8.60 -7.58 -6.96
C ARG A 52 7.20 -8.11 -6.64
N VAL A 53 7.00 -8.63 -5.44
CA VAL A 53 5.69 -9.17 -5.01
C VAL A 53 4.68 -8.05 -4.85
N ARG A 54 5.05 -6.95 -4.20
CA ARG A 54 4.21 -5.77 -4.04
C ARG A 54 3.78 -5.20 -5.39
N PHE A 55 4.74 -5.00 -6.30
CA PHE A 55 4.42 -4.47 -7.63
C PHE A 55 3.50 -5.39 -8.43
N LEU A 56 3.68 -6.71 -8.32
CA LEU A 56 2.80 -7.65 -9.00
C LEU A 56 1.37 -7.59 -8.44
N GLN A 57 1.21 -7.52 -7.13
CA GLN A 57 -0.10 -7.42 -6.49
C GLN A 57 -0.77 -6.07 -6.79
N THR A 58 0.00 -4.98 -6.76
CA THR A 58 -0.50 -3.65 -7.14
C THR A 58 -0.93 -3.63 -8.61
N LEU A 59 -0.14 -4.20 -9.52
CA LEU A 59 -0.48 -4.31 -10.94
C LEU A 59 -1.79 -5.09 -11.13
N ASP A 60 -1.94 -6.23 -10.46
CA ASP A 60 -3.16 -7.03 -10.53
C ASP A 60 -4.38 -6.26 -10.00
N ALA A 61 -4.24 -5.56 -8.87
CA ALA A 61 -5.29 -4.74 -8.29
C ALA A 61 -5.70 -3.57 -9.21
N VAL A 62 -4.73 -2.94 -9.87
CA VAL A 62 -4.96 -1.86 -10.84
C VAL A 62 -5.67 -2.40 -12.08
N ARG A 63 -5.18 -3.49 -12.67
CA ARG A 63 -5.77 -4.10 -13.88
C ARG A 63 -7.22 -4.51 -13.71
N ARG A 64 -7.59 -4.93 -12.51
CA ARG A 64 -8.99 -5.28 -12.19
C ARG A 64 -9.95 -4.08 -12.23
N ARG A 65 -9.44 -2.87 -11.99
CA ARG A 65 -10.27 -1.71 -11.63
C ARG A 65 -10.10 -0.52 -12.54
N ILE A 66 -8.99 -0.43 -13.27
CA ILE A 66 -8.64 0.74 -14.06
C ILE A 66 -8.28 0.33 -15.49
N ASN A 67 -8.93 0.96 -16.46
CA ASN A 67 -8.47 0.93 -17.85
C ASN A 67 -7.40 2.03 -18.02
N LEU A 68 -6.15 1.62 -18.19
CA LEU A 68 -5.02 2.53 -18.39
C LEU A 68 -4.82 2.96 -19.84
N SER A 69 -5.57 2.37 -20.82
CA SER A 69 -5.40 2.68 -22.23
C SER A 69 -5.79 4.13 -22.54
N GLY A 70 -4.87 4.90 -23.06
CA GLY A 70 -5.07 6.31 -23.40
C GLY A 70 -5.18 7.25 -22.20
N ALA A 71 -5.00 6.74 -20.96
CA ALA A 71 -4.98 7.56 -19.75
C ALA A 71 -3.67 8.36 -19.66
N ARG A 72 -3.75 9.59 -19.16
CA ARG A 72 -2.59 10.38 -18.73
C ARG A 72 -2.23 9.94 -17.32
N ILE A 73 -1.10 9.28 -17.18
CA ILE A 73 -0.68 8.63 -15.94
C ILE A 73 0.51 9.38 -15.36
N ALA A 74 0.53 9.54 -14.05
CA ALA A 74 1.70 10.05 -13.33
C ALA A 74 2.00 9.22 -12.08
N GLU A 75 3.23 9.32 -11.60
CA GLU A 75 3.67 8.78 -10.32
C GLU A 75 4.40 9.84 -9.51
N MET A 76 4.13 9.88 -8.22
CA MET A 76 4.79 10.78 -7.29
C MET A 76 6.16 10.26 -6.88
N GLY A 77 7.16 11.14 -6.90
CA GLY A 77 8.55 10.78 -6.59
C GLY A 77 9.21 10.07 -7.77
N HIS A 78 10.16 9.20 -7.48
CA HIS A 78 10.84 8.43 -8.51
C HIS A 78 9.95 7.30 -9.04
N MET A 79 10.06 7.04 -10.33
CA MET A 79 9.34 5.94 -10.97
C MET A 79 9.66 4.60 -10.29
N SER A 80 8.63 3.94 -9.82
CA SER A 80 8.70 2.60 -9.26
C SER A 80 8.92 1.52 -10.33
N GLY A 81 9.19 0.30 -9.90
CA GLY A 81 9.21 -0.86 -10.80
C GLY A 81 7.90 -1.04 -11.57
N LEU A 82 6.76 -0.71 -10.95
CA LEU A 82 5.45 -0.75 -11.61
C LEU A 82 5.38 0.22 -12.79
N SER A 83 5.78 1.48 -12.61
CA SER A 83 5.77 2.48 -13.68
C SER A 83 6.77 2.17 -14.78
N HIS A 84 7.94 1.63 -14.44
CA HIS A 84 8.87 1.12 -15.46
C HIS A 84 8.28 -0.04 -16.27
N TRP A 85 7.56 -0.95 -15.63
CA TRP A 85 6.82 -2.00 -16.33
C TRP A 85 5.75 -1.43 -17.25
N LEU A 86 4.90 -0.53 -16.76
CA LEU A 86 3.85 0.10 -17.56
C LEU A 86 4.44 0.83 -18.78
N THR A 87 5.54 1.53 -18.60
CA THR A 87 6.27 2.19 -19.70
C THR A 87 6.79 1.18 -20.72
N SER A 88 7.31 0.03 -20.27
CA SER A 88 7.75 -1.05 -21.18
C SER A 88 6.59 -1.65 -22.00
N GLN A 89 5.35 -1.51 -21.50
CA GLN A 89 4.14 -1.92 -22.21
C GLN A 89 3.54 -0.82 -23.10
N GLY A 90 4.27 0.29 -23.29
CA GLY A 90 3.87 1.40 -24.18
C GLY A 90 2.96 2.43 -23.54
N LEU A 91 2.79 2.43 -22.22
CA LEU A 91 2.08 3.48 -21.50
C LEU A 91 3.04 4.61 -21.15
N ASP A 92 2.59 5.87 -21.29
CA ASP A 92 3.38 7.04 -20.90
C ASP A 92 3.08 7.38 -19.42
N VAL A 93 4.05 7.12 -18.55
CA VAL A 93 3.96 7.44 -17.12
C VAL A 93 4.90 8.60 -16.82
N LYS A 94 4.35 9.71 -16.31
CA LYS A 94 5.09 10.91 -15.98
C LYS A 94 5.54 10.88 -14.52
N GLU A 95 6.84 11.00 -14.29
CA GLU A 95 7.38 11.24 -12.95
C GLU A 95 7.04 12.65 -12.47
N LEU A 96 6.55 12.79 -11.24
CA LEU A 96 6.24 14.07 -10.62
C LEU A 96 7.19 14.33 -9.46
N ASP A 97 7.74 15.52 -9.43
CA ASP A 97 8.63 16.01 -8.40
C ASP A 97 8.00 17.16 -7.58
N GLY A 98 8.71 17.61 -6.55
CA GLY A 98 8.32 18.71 -5.70
C GLY A 98 8.61 18.44 -4.23
N ASP A 99 8.43 19.45 -3.39
CA ASP A 99 8.29 19.24 -1.96
C ASP A 99 6.82 18.90 -1.67
N PHE A 100 6.52 17.63 -1.58
CA PHE A 100 5.14 17.14 -1.46
C PHE A 100 4.42 17.62 -0.19
N ARG A 101 5.15 18.15 0.78
CA ARG A 101 4.55 18.82 1.94
C ARG A 101 3.85 20.13 1.56
N TYR A 102 4.17 20.69 0.37
CA TYR A 102 3.68 22.00 -0.07
C TYR A 102 3.08 21.95 -1.47
N LYS A 103 3.78 21.37 -2.45
CA LYS A 103 3.36 21.42 -3.85
C LYS A 103 3.93 20.27 -4.69
N ILE A 104 3.09 19.74 -5.57
CA ILE A 104 3.49 18.90 -6.70
C ILE A 104 3.73 19.81 -7.91
N ASN A 105 4.87 19.67 -8.60
CA ASN A 105 5.24 20.43 -9.80
C ASN A 105 4.47 19.93 -11.03
N ALA A 106 3.16 20.10 -11.01
CA ALA A 106 2.26 19.72 -12.11
C ALA A 106 1.07 20.69 -12.20
N PRO A 107 0.46 20.83 -13.40
CA PRO A 107 -0.77 21.58 -13.57
C PRO A 107 -1.96 21.00 -12.83
N ASP A 108 -3.00 21.82 -12.65
CA ASP A 108 -4.28 21.37 -12.12
C ASP A 108 -5.00 20.48 -13.13
N ALA A 109 -5.70 19.46 -12.64
CA ALA A 109 -6.56 18.59 -13.43
C ALA A 109 -5.89 18.02 -14.71
N GLU A 110 -4.64 17.58 -14.58
CA GLU A 110 -3.83 17.13 -15.70
C GLU A 110 -3.93 15.62 -15.93
N TYR A 111 -4.04 14.82 -14.86
CA TYR A 111 -3.89 13.36 -14.92
C TYR A 111 -5.21 12.64 -14.72
N ASP A 112 -5.36 11.51 -15.42
CA ASP A 112 -6.48 10.59 -15.26
C ASP A 112 -6.19 9.59 -14.14
N VAL A 113 -4.90 9.22 -13.95
CA VAL A 113 -4.44 8.29 -12.92
C VAL A 113 -3.16 8.83 -12.28
N LEU A 114 -3.13 8.83 -10.95
CA LEU A 114 -1.95 9.17 -10.16
C LEU A 114 -1.57 7.96 -9.29
N PHE A 115 -0.32 7.56 -9.38
CA PHE A 115 0.29 6.60 -8.46
C PHE A 115 1.03 7.32 -7.33
N SER A 116 0.75 6.92 -6.09
CA SER A 116 1.49 7.29 -4.88
C SER A 116 1.86 6.01 -4.16
N LEU A 117 3.02 5.45 -4.52
CA LEU A 117 3.46 4.13 -4.08
C LEU A 117 4.57 4.28 -3.06
N GLU A 118 4.28 4.00 -1.78
CA GLU A 118 5.21 4.12 -0.67
C GLU A 118 5.79 5.55 -0.54
N VAL A 119 4.93 6.52 -0.50
CA VAL A 119 5.31 7.95 -0.38
C VAL A 119 4.80 8.56 0.91
N LEU A 120 3.56 8.22 1.30
CA LEU A 120 2.83 8.92 2.36
C LEU A 120 3.54 8.82 3.72
N GLU A 121 4.14 7.69 4.02
CA GLU A 121 4.88 7.39 5.24
C GLU A 121 6.18 8.19 5.42
N HIS A 122 6.68 8.78 4.33
CA HIS A 122 7.87 9.64 4.34
C HIS A 122 7.55 11.13 4.47
N ILE A 123 6.27 11.52 4.41
CA ILE A 123 5.86 12.91 4.44
C ILE A 123 5.87 13.44 5.87
N LYS A 124 6.80 14.36 6.15
CA LYS A 124 6.87 15.09 7.42
C LYS A 124 5.82 16.19 7.47
N ASP A 125 5.48 16.62 8.67
CA ASP A 125 4.71 17.85 8.83
C ASP A 125 5.42 19.06 8.21
N GLN A 126 4.64 20.07 7.87
CA GLN A 126 5.17 21.36 7.44
C GLN A 126 5.93 22.03 8.60
N ASP A 127 6.85 22.91 8.25
CA ASP A 127 7.57 23.70 9.24
C ASP A 127 6.58 24.57 10.05
N ALA A 128 6.75 24.60 11.37
CA ALA A 128 5.90 25.38 12.25
C ALA A 128 6.06 26.88 11.98
N THR A 129 4.95 27.59 11.83
CA THR A 129 4.92 29.04 11.60
C THR A 129 4.34 29.82 12.76
N GLY A 130 3.70 29.15 13.73
CA GLY A 130 3.08 29.74 14.89
C GLY A 130 3.02 28.80 16.08
N PHE A 131 2.54 29.31 17.23
CA PHE A 131 2.42 28.52 18.47
C PHE A 131 1.47 27.32 18.32
N ASP A 132 0.41 27.48 17.55
CA ASP A 132 -0.58 26.42 17.34
C ASP A 132 -0.01 25.27 16.49
N ASP A 133 1.02 25.54 15.67
CA ASP A 133 1.72 24.54 14.86
C ASP A 133 2.73 23.72 15.69
N LEU A 134 3.04 24.16 16.92
CA LEU A 134 3.96 23.45 17.83
C LEU A 134 3.27 22.32 18.62
N VAL A 135 1.97 22.16 18.43
CA VAL A 135 1.20 21.14 19.14
C VAL A 135 1.23 19.87 18.35
N LEU A 136 1.92 18.84 18.79
CA LEU A 136 1.87 17.46 18.32
C LEU A 136 1.95 17.29 16.78
N PHE A 137 2.18 16.07 16.33
CA PHE A 137 2.06 15.68 14.94
C PHE A 137 0.65 15.97 14.41
N ASN A 138 0.51 16.93 13.52
CA ASN A 138 -0.78 17.50 13.09
C ASN A 138 -1.19 17.11 11.68
N TYR A 139 -0.42 16.28 11.01
CA TYR A 139 -0.62 15.84 9.62
C TYR A 139 -0.57 16.96 8.58
N SER A 140 -0.02 18.13 8.89
CA SER A 140 -0.04 19.28 7.99
C SER A 140 0.60 18.98 6.63
N GLY A 141 1.76 18.31 6.62
CA GLY A 141 2.43 17.90 5.39
C GLY A 141 1.64 16.87 4.60
N VAL A 142 1.12 15.85 5.28
CA VAL A 142 0.33 14.78 4.65
C VAL A 142 -0.99 15.33 4.09
N LYS A 143 -1.70 16.17 4.84
CA LYS A 143 -2.93 16.83 4.37
C LYS A 143 -2.66 17.74 3.17
N ALA A 144 -1.52 18.44 3.14
CA ALA A 144 -1.12 19.24 1.98
C ALA A 144 -0.80 18.34 0.78
N CYS A 145 -0.05 17.25 0.99
CA CYS A 145 0.28 16.27 -0.03
C CYS A 145 -0.99 15.69 -0.68
N ILE A 146 -1.95 15.23 0.12
CA ILE A 146 -3.20 14.63 -0.39
C ILE A 146 -4.04 15.70 -1.14
N ARG A 147 -4.09 16.95 -0.67
CA ARG A 147 -4.74 18.03 -1.42
C ARG A 147 -4.07 18.31 -2.77
N GLU A 148 -2.76 18.23 -2.84
CA GLU A 148 -2.02 18.37 -4.09
C GLU A 148 -2.27 17.18 -5.05
N MET A 149 -2.33 15.93 -4.52
CA MET A 149 -2.77 14.76 -5.31
C MET A 149 -4.16 15.01 -5.91
N HIS A 150 -5.08 15.54 -5.09
CA HIS A 150 -6.43 15.88 -5.57
C HIS A 150 -6.38 17.00 -6.62
N ARG A 151 -5.57 18.03 -6.44
CA ARG A 151 -5.45 19.16 -7.39
C ARG A 151 -5.00 18.69 -8.77
N VAL A 152 -3.98 17.85 -8.85
CA VAL A 152 -3.38 17.42 -10.14
C VAL A 152 -4.23 16.41 -10.90
N LEU A 153 -5.12 15.69 -10.22
CA LEU A 153 -6.07 14.77 -10.85
C LEU A 153 -7.23 15.53 -11.49
N LYS A 154 -7.69 15.02 -12.63
CA LYS A 154 -8.96 15.46 -13.26
C LYS A 154 -10.15 15.08 -12.38
N PRO A 155 -11.32 15.77 -12.52
CA PRO A 155 -12.57 15.26 -11.96
C PRO A 155 -12.82 13.82 -12.41
N GLY A 156 -13.16 12.92 -11.49
CA GLY A 156 -13.29 11.49 -11.75
C GLY A 156 -11.95 10.74 -11.92
N GLY A 157 -10.82 11.43 -11.82
CA GLY A 157 -9.49 10.82 -11.87
C GLY A 157 -9.25 9.88 -10.68
N LYS A 158 -8.37 8.92 -10.86
CA LYS A 158 -8.08 7.84 -9.92
C LYS A 158 -6.76 8.06 -9.20
N LEU A 159 -6.76 7.94 -7.87
CA LEU A 159 -5.56 7.84 -7.06
C LEU A 159 -5.35 6.39 -6.65
N VAL A 160 -4.25 5.80 -7.07
CA VAL A 160 -3.75 4.52 -6.56
C VAL A 160 -2.71 4.84 -5.51
N LEU A 161 -2.97 4.45 -4.26
CA LEU A 161 -2.09 4.72 -3.15
C LEU A 161 -1.72 3.40 -2.47
N THR A 162 -0.42 3.19 -2.24
CA THR A 162 0.08 2.16 -1.33
C THR A 162 0.94 2.79 -0.23
N THR A 163 0.90 2.19 0.94
CA THR A 163 1.69 2.60 2.11
C THR A 163 1.76 1.44 3.10
N PRO A 164 2.81 1.33 3.92
CA PRO A 164 2.87 0.32 4.97
C PRO A 164 1.67 0.36 5.89
N ASN A 165 1.19 -0.82 6.25
CA ASN A 165 0.01 -1.00 7.08
C ASN A 165 0.39 -1.09 8.57
N ALA A 166 0.14 -0.04 9.34
CA ALA A 166 0.35 -0.03 10.78
C ALA A 166 -0.44 -1.10 11.55
N CYS A 167 -1.46 -1.70 10.91
CA CYS A 167 -2.27 -2.78 11.48
C CYS A 167 -1.80 -4.18 11.03
N SER A 168 -0.65 -4.30 10.38
CA SER A 168 -0.13 -5.57 9.87
C SER A 168 0.25 -6.55 10.97
N LEU A 169 0.32 -7.83 10.62
CA LEU A 169 0.80 -8.88 11.54
C LEU A 169 2.24 -8.60 12.00
N TRP A 170 3.08 -8.10 11.10
CA TRP A 170 4.46 -7.74 11.41
C TRP A 170 4.54 -6.64 12.47
N ILE A 171 3.84 -5.54 12.26
CA ILE A 171 3.82 -4.40 13.20
C ILE A 171 3.30 -4.84 14.57
N LEU A 172 2.22 -5.64 14.59
CA LEU A 172 1.68 -6.18 15.82
C LEU A 172 2.70 -7.05 16.57
N GLU A 173 3.43 -7.89 15.86
CA GLU A 173 4.46 -8.72 16.47
C GLU A 173 5.60 -7.89 17.05
N GLN A 174 6.10 -6.88 16.34
CA GLN A 174 7.13 -5.99 16.88
C GLN A 174 6.65 -5.36 18.20
N ALA A 175 5.39 -4.91 18.24
CA ALA A 175 4.81 -4.34 19.46
C ALA A 175 4.73 -5.38 20.60
N LEU A 176 4.32 -6.62 20.33
CA LEU A 176 4.25 -7.71 21.31
C LEU A 176 5.64 -8.12 21.83
N GLU A 177 6.67 -7.97 21.02
CA GLU A 177 8.07 -8.21 21.42
C GLU A 177 8.72 -7.01 22.12
N GLY A 178 7.99 -5.92 22.33
CA GLY A 178 8.50 -4.69 22.95
C GLY A 178 9.48 -3.92 22.06
N LYS A 179 9.44 -4.15 20.75
CA LYS A 179 10.22 -3.44 19.74
C LYS A 179 9.42 -2.26 19.21
N THR A 180 10.13 -1.33 18.55
CA THR A 180 9.45 -0.24 17.83
C THR A 180 8.60 -0.80 16.71
N PRO A 181 7.29 -0.50 16.67
CA PRO A 181 6.37 -1.08 15.71
C PRO A 181 6.44 -0.34 14.36
N TRP A 182 7.57 -0.47 13.68
CA TRP A 182 7.80 0.08 12.35
C TRP A 182 8.13 -1.03 11.36
N LEU A 183 7.67 -0.88 10.14
CA LEU A 183 8.08 -1.71 9.03
C LEU A 183 9.50 -1.33 8.60
N HIS A 184 9.78 -0.02 8.53
CA HIS A 184 11.07 0.49 8.09
C HIS A 184 11.46 1.77 8.85
N ALA A 185 12.70 1.82 9.38
CA ALA A 185 13.17 2.90 10.23
C ALA A 185 13.13 4.33 9.65
N PRO A 186 13.28 4.54 8.32
CA PRO A 186 13.14 5.86 7.71
C PRO A 186 11.72 6.41 7.64
N HIS A 187 10.68 5.64 7.95
CA HIS A 187 9.30 6.12 7.92
C HIS A 187 9.07 7.16 9.03
N VAL A 188 8.40 8.24 8.69
CA VAL A 188 7.97 9.26 9.67
C VAL A 188 6.82 8.70 10.48
N LYS A 189 5.87 8.06 9.79
CA LYS A 189 4.72 7.40 10.40
C LYS A 189 4.20 6.31 9.49
N GLU A 190 3.81 5.20 10.07
CA GLU A 190 3.00 4.21 9.38
C GLU A 190 1.53 4.41 9.73
N TYR A 191 0.65 4.24 8.75
CA TYR A 191 -0.75 4.61 8.85
C TYR A 191 -1.63 3.38 9.06
N ALA A 192 -2.59 3.50 9.97
CA ALA A 192 -3.72 2.58 9.96
C ALA A 192 -4.59 2.86 8.72
N PRO A 193 -5.16 1.83 8.07
CA PRO A 193 -5.98 2.05 6.88
C PRO A 193 -7.11 3.07 7.04
N VAL A 194 -7.75 3.10 8.21
CA VAL A 194 -8.80 4.09 8.51
C VAL A 194 -8.30 5.53 8.47
N GLU A 195 -7.06 5.79 8.93
CA GLU A 195 -6.48 7.13 8.90
C GLU A 195 -6.30 7.63 7.45
N VAL A 196 -5.81 6.75 6.56
CA VAL A 196 -5.64 7.08 5.13
C VAL A 196 -6.99 7.39 4.49
N ILE A 197 -8.01 6.58 4.79
CA ILE A 197 -9.37 6.77 4.25
C ILE A 197 -9.95 8.11 4.72
N GLU A 198 -9.80 8.46 6.00
CA GLU A 198 -10.27 9.71 6.56
C GLU A 198 -9.54 10.91 5.96
N LEU A 199 -8.21 10.88 5.90
CA LEU A 199 -7.38 11.95 5.33
C LEU A 199 -7.69 12.20 3.85
N CYS A 200 -7.86 11.14 3.07
CA CYS A 200 -8.25 11.27 1.67
C CYS A 200 -9.69 11.78 1.53
N GLY A 201 -10.61 11.31 2.37
CA GLY A 201 -12.00 11.80 2.42
C GLY A 201 -12.09 13.29 2.72
N GLU A 202 -11.31 13.80 3.69
CA GLU A 202 -11.22 15.24 3.99
C GLU A 202 -10.74 16.09 2.79
N ALA A 203 -9.93 15.50 1.91
CA ALA A 203 -9.44 16.16 0.71
C ALA A 203 -10.38 16.08 -0.50
N GLY A 204 -11.52 15.39 -0.39
CA GLY A 204 -12.51 15.26 -1.47
C GLY A 204 -12.37 13.99 -2.31
N PHE A 205 -11.69 12.98 -1.81
CA PHE A 205 -11.64 11.67 -2.44
C PHE A 205 -12.74 10.74 -1.90
N SER A 206 -13.25 9.89 -2.76
CA SER A 206 -14.13 8.77 -2.38
C SER A 206 -13.39 7.44 -2.54
N LEU A 207 -13.42 6.59 -1.52
CA LEU A 207 -12.83 5.25 -1.58
C LEU A 207 -13.64 4.36 -2.53
N GLU A 208 -12.98 3.78 -3.53
CA GLU A 208 -13.56 2.80 -4.45
C GLU A 208 -13.17 1.37 -4.10
N ALA A 209 -11.92 1.16 -3.68
CA ALA A 209 -11.44 -0.14 -3.25
C ALA A 209 -10.34 -0.02 -2.17
N PHE A 210 -10.30 -1.02 -1.30
CA PHE A 210 -9.27 -1.22 -0.30
C PHE A 210 -8.89 -2.70 -0.24
N ASP A 211 -7.59 -2.96 -0.08
CA ASP A 211 -7.04 -4.31 0.10
C ASP A 211 -5.75 -4.23 0.92
N THR A 212 -5.22 -5.36 1.37
CA THR A 212 -3.89 -5.43 1.96
C THR A 212 -3.08 -6.56 1.36
N PHE A 213 -1.77 -6.34 1.22
CA PHE A 213 -0.84 -7.27 0.61
C PHE A 213 0.21 -7.75 1.61
N TYR A 214 0.61 -9.01 1.52
CA TYR A 214 1.76 -9.55 2.22
C TYR A 214 2.98 -9.45 1.29
N ALA A 215 3.66 -8.33 1.31
CA ALA A 215 4.65 -7.97 0.32
C ALA A 215 6.08 -7.86 0.86
N ALA A 216 6.24 -7.45 2.12
CA ALA A 216 7.55 -7.16 2.69
C ALA A 216 8.18 -8.36 3.41
N HIS A 217 7.36 -9.22 4.04
CA HIS A 217 7.83 -10.30 4.93
C HIS A 217 7.45 -11.69 4.47
N TYR A 218 7.27 -11.90 3.16
CA TYR A 218 6.96 -13.20 2.57
C TYR A 218 8.07 -14.26 2.77
N LEU A 219 9.24 -13.86 3.26
CA LEU A 219 10.34 -14.77 3.60
C LEU A 219 10.35 -15.18 5.07
N ASP A 220 9.50 -14.59 5.91
CA ASP A 220 9.41 -14.96 7.32
C ASP A 220 8.77 -16.34 7.49
N PRO A 221 9.14 -17.10 8.52
CA PRO A 221 8.62 -18.45 8.71
C PRO A 221 7.09 -18.42 8.83
N ILE A 222 6.43 -19.17 7.97
CA ILE A 222 4.96 -19.40 7.96
C ILE A 222 4.43 -19.72 9.37
N ASP A 223 5.20 -20.47 10.17
CA ASP A 223 4.83 -20.83 11.54
C ASP A 223 4.64 -19.63 12.48
N ARG A 224 5.30 -18.52 12.22
CA ARG A 224 5.22 -17.28 12.99
C ARG A 224 3.90 -16.59 12.75
N GLU A 225 3.52 -16.40 11.49
CA GLU A 225 2.25 -15.82 11.08
C GLU A 225 1.06 -16.66 11.55
N ILE A 226 1.16 -17.98 11.43
CA ILE A 226 0.15 -18.92 11.94
C ILE A 226 -0.09 -18.72 13.45
N ARG A 227 0.96 -18.54 14.23
CA ARG A 227 0.82 -18.29 15.68
C ARG A 227 0.12 -16.98 15.99
N LEU A 228 0.46 -15.92 15.26
CA LEU A 228 -0.18 -14.61 15.41
C LEU A 228 -1.66 -14.64 15.01
N VAL A 229 -1.97 -15.25 13.88
CA VAL A 229 -3.36 -15.43 13.43
C VAL A 229 -4.18 -16.18 14.47
N ARG A 230 -3.66 -17.28 15.02
CA ARG A 230 -4.35 -18.02 16.09
C ARG A 230 -4.55 -17.20 17.35
N TYR A 231 -3.53 -16.45 17.76
CA TYR A 231 -3.63 -15.58 18.91
C TYR A 231 -4.72 -14.52 18.72
N ILE A 232 -4.71 -13.80 17.61
CA ILE A 232 -5.69 -12.77 17.28
C ILE A 232 -7.11 -13.36 17.21
N SER A 233 -7.28 -14.47 16.47
CA SER A 233 -8.59 -15.14 16.34
C SER A 233 -9.08 -15.65 17.70
N GLY A 234 -8.20 -16.15 18.55
CA GLY A 234 -8.53 -16.60 19.90
C GLY A 234 -8.99 -15.48 20.85
N THR A 235 -8.67 -14.23 20.53
CA THR A 235 -9.14 -13.03 21.26
C THR A 235 -10.43 -12.45 20.67
N GLY A 236 -10.98 -13.02 19.61
CA GLY A 236 -12.18 -12.54 18.94
C GLY A 236 -11.96 -11.34 17.99
N HIS A 237 -10.71 -10.99 17.69
CA HIS A 237 -10.38 -9.94 16.73
C HIS A 237 -10.28 -10.48 15.31
N SER A 238 -10.57 -9.62 14.32
CA SER A 238 -10.43 -9.95 12.90
C SER A 238 -8.95 -10.11 12.51
N VAL A 239 -8.70 -11.10 11.66
CA VAL A 239 -7.42 -11.32 10.96
C VAL A 239 -7.43 -10.78 9.55
N GLU A 240 -8.55 -10.22 9.09
CA GLU A 240 -8.67 -9.60 7.78
C GLU A 240 -7.85 -8.31 7.71
N HIS A 241 -7.37 -7.99 6.52
CA HIS A 241 -6.61 -6.76 6.24
C HIS A 241 -5.36 -6.59 7.13
N ARG A 242 -4.63 -7.68 7.35
CA ARG A 242 -3.40 -7.71 8.16
C ARG A 242 -2.12 -7.85 7.34
N GLY A 243 -2.19 -7.65 6.02
CA GLY A 243 -0.99 -7.60 5.16
C GLY A 243 -0.08 -6.42 5.51
N ASP A 244 1.19 -6.52 5.13
CA ASP A 244 2.23 -5.53 5.44
C ASP A 244 1.98 -4.19 4.77
N ASP A 245 1.35 -4.25 3.61
CA ASP A 245 1.14 -3.13 2.71
C ASP A 245 -0.35 -2.93 2.47
N ALA A 246 -0.81 -1.69 2.52
CA ALA A 246 -2.19 -1.31 2.28
C ALA A 246 -2.33 -0.69 0.89
N PHE A 247 -3.29 -1.17 0.13
CA PHE A 247 -3.66 -0.68 -1.20
C PHE A 247 -5.00 0.03 -1.14
N PHE A 248 -5.03 1.22 -1.72
CA PHE A 248 -6.25 2.02 -1.84
C PHE A 248 -6.44 2.47 -3.28
N LEU A 249 -7.67 2.43 -3.74
CA LEU A 249 -8.11 3.10 -4.95
C LEU A 249 -9.14 4.16 -4.56
N PHE A 250 -8.81 5.41 -4.80
CA PHE A 250 -9.71 6.52 -4.60
C PHE A 250 -10.12 7.17 -5.93
N VAL A 251 -11.27 7.82 -5.90
CA VAL A 251 -11.79 8.63 -7.01
C VAL A 251 -11.89 10.07 -6.54
N LYS A 252 -11.40 11.01 -7.33
CA LYS A 252 -11.65 12.42 -7.13
C LYS A 252 -13.12 12.75 -7.41
N SER A 253 -13.82 13.21 -6.39
CA SER A 253 -15.22 13.64 -6.46
C SER A 253 -15.39 14.95 -7.20
#